data_74e3eada980ad6f9546f33d249d9c719
#
_entry.id   74e3eada980ad6f9546f33d249d9c719
#
_cell.length_a   1.000
_cell.length_b   1.000
_cell.length_c   1.000
_cell.angle_alpha   90.00
_cell.angle_beta   90.00
_cell.angle_gamma   90.00
#
_symmetry.space_group_name_H-M   'P 1'
#
loop_
_entity.id
_entity.type
_entity.pdbx_description
1 polymer ?
#
loop_
_entity_poly.entity_id
_entity_poly.type
_entity_poly.pdbx_seq_one_letter_code
_entity_poly.pdbx_strand_id
1 'polypeptide(L)'
;MTKSTAKTTVIDSKVLMTKEGLAEIKTEYDFLVNTRRKEVAERIKNAREFGDISENAEYEAARDEQSFVEGRIAELENILNNVELVVKNSCDGGVGLGCRVRLHIDGGEEEFQIVSAPEANPDEKKISHESPLGKALIGRKIGDKVSIKAPIGDLIYTILAIK
;
A
#
# COMPACT_ATOMS: atom_id res chain seq x y z
N MET A 1 16.91 -36.68 -22.21
CA MET A 1 16.52 -35.27 -22.45
C MET A 1 15.19 -35.01 -21.73
N THR A 2 15.24 -34.62 -20.48
CA THR A 2 14.05 -34.33 -19.67
C THR A 2 13.98 -32.82 -19.48
N LYS A 3 13.00 -32.20 -20.18
CA LYS A 3 12.66 -30.78 -19.97
C LYS A 3 12.06 -30.59 -18.58
N SER A 4 12.82 -29.99 -17.69
CA SER A 4 12.32 -29.48 -16.42
C SER A 4 11.49 -28.22 -16.71
N THR A 5 10.19 -28.36 -16.66
CA THR A 5 9.26 -27.25 -16.68
C THR A 5 9.26 -26.63 -15.28
N ALA A 6 9.93 -25.50 -15.12
CA ALA A 6 9.82 -24.71 -13.92
C ALA A 6 8.36 -24.25 -13.76
N LYS A 7 7.60 -24.93 -12.90
CA LYS A 7 6.33 -24.43 -12.40
C LYS A 7 6.62 -23.17 -11.59
N THR A 8 6.33 -22.02 -12.17
CA THR A 8 6.16 -20.78 -11.40
C THR A 8 5.05 -21.03 -10.39
N THR A 9 5.43 -21.25 -9.15
CA THR A 9 4.50 -21.34 -8.03
C THR A 9 3.93 -19.94 -7.84
N VAL A 10 2.76 -19.69 -8.41
CA VAL A 10 1.91 -18.56 -8.01
C VAL A 10 1.52 -18.86 -6.58
N ILE A 11 2.22 -18.25 -5.63
CA ILE A 11 1.82 -18.26 -4.23
C ILE A 11 0.54 -17.42 -4.21
N ASP A 12 -0.57 -18.09 -3.97
CA ASP A 12 -1.91 -17.53 -3.76
C ASP A 12 -1.89 -16.76 -2.42
N SER A 13 -1.14 -15.65 -2.38
CA SER A 13 -1.03 -14.81 -1.21
C SER A 13 -2.24 -13.87 -1.18
N LYS A 14 -3.28 -14.32 -0.49
CA LYS A 14 -4.43 -13.48 -0.18
C LYS A 14 -3.98 -12.21 0.52
N VAL A 15 -4.41 -11.08 0.00
CA VAL A 15 -4.12 -9.75 0.56
C VAL A 15 -5.20 -9.44 1.60
N LEU A 16 -4.84 -9.49 2.88
CA LEU A 16 -5.74 -9.11 3.96
C LEU A 16 -5.94 -7.59 3.92
N MET A 17 -7.18 -7.11 3.94
CA MET A 17 -7.48 -5.70 3.78
C MET A 17 -8.69 -5.27 4.61
N THR A 18 -8.70 -4.01 5.06
CA THR A 18 -9.87 -3.41 5.70
C THR A 18 -10.95 -3.07 4.67
N LYS A 19 -12.21 -2.88 5.12
CA LYS A 19 -13.30 -2.46 4.21
C LYS A 19 -13.04 -1.07 3.64
N GLU A 20 -12.50 -0.19 4.48
CA GLU A 20 -12.13 1.17 4.12
C GLU A 20 -11.04 1.17 3.05
N GLY A 21 -9.97 0.41 3.26
CA GLY A 21 -8.87 0.30 2.29
C GLY A 21 -9.31 -0.32 0.96
N LEU A 22 -10.20 -1.33 1.00
CA LEU A 22 -10.77 -1.86 -0.24
C LEU A 22 -11.56 -0.79 -1.02
N ALA A 23 -12.29 0.10 -0.33
CA ALA A 23 -13.02 1.18 -0.97
C ALA A 23 -12.06 2.22 -1.59
N GLU A 24 -10.97 2.57 -0.90
CA GLU A 24 -9.91 3.46 -1.41
C GLU A 24 -9.25 2.88 -2.66
N ILE A 25 -8.85 1.61 -2.64
CA ILE A 25 -8.24 0.89 -3.77
C ILE A 25 -9.20 0.85 -4.98
N LYS A 26 -10.49 0.57 -4.76
CA LYS A 26 -11.48 0.59 -5.85
C LYS A 26 -11.63 1.98 -6.46
N THR A 27 -11.66 3.01 -5.64
CA THR A 27 -11.76 4.40 -6.10
C THR A 27 -10.53 4.80 -6.93
N GLU A 28 -9.33 4.43 -6.49
CA GLU A 28 -8.09 4.66 -7.25
C GLU A 28 -8.12 3.91 -8.60
N TYR A 29 -8.52 2.64 -8.59
CA TYR A 29 -8.63 1.83 -9.79
C TYR A 29 -9.62 2.45 -10.81
N ASP A 30 -10.81 2.82 -10.35
CA ASP A 30 -11.83 3.44 -11.20
C ASP A 30 -11.35 4.77 -11.78
N PHE A 31 -10.65 5.57 -10.99
CA PHE A 31 -10.05 6.83 -11.46
C PHE A 31 -8.99 6.59 -12.54
N LEU A 32 -8.09 5.64 -12.32
CA LEU A 32 -7.03 5.33 -13.29
C LEU A 32 -7.61 4.82 -14.61
N VAL A 33 -8.58 3.90 -14.55
CA VAL A 33 -9.19 3.29 -15.77
C VAL A 33 -10.09 4.26 -16.52
N ASN A 34 -10.94 4.99 -15.82
CA ASN A 34 -11.98 5.80 -16.45
C ASN A 34 -11.51 7.20 -16.81
N THR A 35 -10.53 7.75 -16.11
CA THR A 35 -10.05 9.12 -16.28
C THR A 35 -8.62 9.15 -16.78
N ARG A 36 -7.66 8.67 -15.98
CA ARG A 36 -6.23 8.87 -16.24
C ARG A 36 -5.74 8.19 -17.53
N ARG A 37 -6.16 6.96 -17.75
CA ARG A 37 -5.84 6.19 -18.99
C ARG A 37 -6.28 6.95 -20.25
N LYS A 38 -7.47 7.59 -20.22
CA LYS A 38 -7.97 8.34 -21.36
C LYS A 38 -7.22 9.65 -21.60
N GLU A 39 -6.91 10.37 -20.51
CA GLU A 39 -6.11 11.60 -20.58
C GLU A 39 -4.73 11.34 -21.19
N VAL A 40 -4.05 10.29 -20.74
CA VAL A 40 -2.73 9.91 -21.27
C VAL A 40 -2.82 9.47 -22.73
N ALA A 41 -3.86 8.71 -23.11
CA ALA A 41 -4.06 8.33 -24.50
C ALA A 41 -4.28 9.56 -25.42
N GLU A 42 -5.00 10.55 -24.94
CA GLU A 42 -5.19 11.82 -25.66
C GLU A 42 -3.91 12.63 -25.77
N ARG A 43 -3.11 12.70 -24.70
CA ARG A 43 -1.77 13.34 -24.73
C ARG A 43 -0.85 12.65 -25.76
N ILE A 44 -0.82 11.34 -25.81
CA ILE A 44 -0.06 10.59 -26.81
C ILE A 44 -0.53 10.90 -28.23
N LYS A 45 -1.86 10.96 -28.44
CA LYS A 45 -2.43 11.31 -29.76
C LYS A 45 -2.00 12.72 -30.17
N ASN A 46 -2.18 13.68 -29.29
CA ASN A 46 -1.81 15.08 -29.56
C ASN A 46 -0.30 15.23 -29.86
N ALA A 47 0.55 14.56 -29.06
CA ALA A 47 1.98 14.59 -29.28
C ALA A 47 2.40 14.02 -30.66
N ARG A 48 1.65 13.02 -31.18
CA ARG A 48 1.89 12.48 -32.53
C ARG A 48 1.48 13.45 -33.65
N GLU A 49 0.47 14.29 -33.42
CA GLU A 49 -0.03 15.26 -34.40
C GLU A 49 0.92 16.45 -34.60
N PHE A 50 1.83 16.73 -33.62
CA PHE A 50 2.74 17.90 -33.66
C PHE A 50 4.06 17.69 -34.43
N GLY A 51 4.29 16.55 -35.07
CA GLY A 51 5.43 16.39 -36.00
C GLY A 51 6.36 15.22 -35.69
N ASP A 52 7.69 15.39 -35.89
CA ASP A 52 8.67 14.32 -35.82
C ASP A 52 8.71 13.67 -34.41
N ILE A 53 8.26 12.42 -34.38
CA ILE A 53 8.11 11.63 -33.14
C ILE A 53 9.46 11.32 -32.50
N SER A 54 10.52 11.30 -33.28
CA SER A 54 11.85 10.87 -32.82
C SER A 54 12.53 11.88 -31.87
N GLU A 55 12.13 13.17 -31.90
CA GLU A 55 12.67 14.23 -31.05
C GLU A 55 11.59 14.85 -30.11
N ASN A 56 10.41 14.24 -30.03
CA ASN A 56 9.29 14.80 -29.27
C ASN A 56 9.32 14.35 -27.80
N ALA A 57 9.93 15.15 -26.94
CA ALA A 57 10.01 14.90 -25.50
C ALA A 57 8.62 14.74 -24.85
N GLU A 58 7.56 15.41 -25.37
CA GLU A 58 6.19 15.24 -24.87
C GLU A 58 5.62 13.85 -25.17
N TYR A 59 5.95 13.29 -26.35
CA TYR A 59 5.55 11.94 -26.71
C TYR A 59 6.23 10.90 -25.81
N GLU A 60 7.53 11.04 -25.53
CA GLU A 60 8.26 10.16 -24.63
C GLU A 60 7.69 10.24 -23.20
N ALA A 61 7.49 11.45 -22.68
CA ALA A 61 6.91 11.67 -21.37
C ALA A 61 5.50 11.07 -21.26
N ALA A 62 4.66 11.21 -22.28
CA ALA A 62 3.31 10.63 -22.29
C ALA A 62 3.35 9.08 -22.37
N ARG A 63 4.34 8.50 -23.05
CA ARG A 63 4.56 7.05 -23.11
C ARG A 63 5.02 6.50 -21.76
N ASP A 64 5.92 7.19 -21.08
CA ASP A 64 6.36 6.82 -19.74
C ASP A 64 5.21 6.87 -18.75
N GLU A 65 4.40 7.92 -18.82
CA GLU A 65 3.20 8.04 -18.01
C GLU A 65 2.19 6.92 -18.31
N GLN A 66 2.01 6.55 -19.58
CA GLN A 66 1.17 5.41 -19.97
C GLN A 66 1.64 4.12 -19.30
N SER A 67 2.94 3.86 -19.38
CA SER A 67 3.54 2.65 -18.77
C SER A 67 3.32 2.61 -17.26
N PHE A 68 3.47 3.76 -16.59
CA PHE A 68 3.21 3.88 -15.15
C PHE A 68 1.74 3.61 -14.81
N VAL A 69 0.80 4.25 -15.53
CA VAL A 69 -0.64 4.07 -15.31
C VAL A 69 -1.07 2.62 -15.54
N GLU A 70 -0.64 1.99 -16.64
CA GLU A 70 -0.98 0.59 -16.92
C GLU A 70 -0.36 -0.37 -15.89
N GLY A 71 0.87 -0.12 -15.45
CA GLY A 71 1.50 -0.90 -14.38
C GLY A 71 0.71 -0.79 -13.06
N ARG A 72 0.28 0.41 -12.68
CA ARG A 72 -0.51 0.61 -11.48
C ARG A 72 -1.89 -0.03 -11.57
N ILE A 73 -2.56 0.05 -12.72
CA ILE A 73 -3.84 -0.63 -12.95
C ILE A 73 -3.68 -2.14 -12.77
N ALA A 74 -2.66 -2.76 -13.38
CA ALA A 74 -2.41 -4.19 -13.25
C ALA A 74 -2.12 -4.62 -11.79
N GLU A 75 -1.39 -3.80 -11.05
CA GLU A 75 -1.14 -4.02 -9.62
C GLU A 75 -2.45 -3.99 -8.82
N LEU A 76 -3.29 -2.96 -9.02
CA LEU A 76 -4.57 -2.83 -8.33
C LEU A 76 -5.55 -3.96 -8.71
N GLU A 77 -5.57 -4.39 -9.97
CA GLU A 77 -6.35 -5.56 -10.40
C GLU A 77 -5.92 -6.84 -9.66
N ASN A 78 -4.62 -7.05 -9.54
CA ASN A 78 -4.09 -8.20 -8.80
C ASN A 78 -4.50 -8.16 -7.32
N ILE A 79 -4.41 -6.99 -6.68
CA ILE A 79 -4.87 -6.79 -5.30
C ILE A 79 -6.38 -7.10 -5.18
N LEU A 80 -7.22 -6.51 -6.05
CA LEU A 80 -8.67 -6.68 -6.02
C LEU A 80 -9.11 -8.12 -6.25
N ASN A 81 -8.37 -8.89 -7.06
CA ASN A 81 -8.65 -10.30 -7.33
C ASN A 81 -8.26 -11.22 -6.16
N ASN A 82 -7.29 -10.82 -5.34
CA ASN A 82 -6.75 -11.64 -4.25
C ASN A 82 -7.09 -11.11 -2.86
N VAL A 83 -7.98 -10.10 -2.76
CA VAL A 83 -8.34 -9.49 -1.49
C VAL A 83 -9.18 -10.43 -0.62
N GLU A 84 -8.83 -10.50 0.67
CA GLU A 84 -9.65 -11.08 1.72
C GLU A 84 -9.94 -10.01 2.77
N LEU A 85 -11.23 -9.73 3.01
CA LEU A 85 -11.61 -8.73 4.00
C LEU A 85 -11.33 -9.23 5.41
N VAL A 86 -10.54 -8.47 6.13
CA VAL A 86 -10.41 -8.65 7.58
C VAL A 86 -11.64 -8.07 8.24
N VAL A 87 -12.43 -8.93 8.88
CA VAL A 87 -13.43 -8.47 9.81
C VAL A 87 -12.67 -7.82 10.97
N LYS A 88 -12.99 -6.56 11.27
CA LYS A 88 -12.39 -5.80 12.37
C LYS A 88 -12.48 -6.67 13.63
N ASN A 89 -11.39 -7.35 13.96
CA ASN A 89 -11.29 -8.06 15.21
C ASN A 89 -11.38 -6.99 16.29
N SER A 90 -12.23 -7.22 17.30
CA SER A 90 -12.31 -6.33 18.44
C SER A 90 -10.88 -6.11 18.95
N CYS A 91 -10.42 -4.86 18.95
CA CYS A 91 -9.06 -4.49 19.39
C CYS A 91 -8.86 -4.76 20.91
N ASP A 92 -9.85 -5.37 21.58
CA ASP A 92 -9.87 -5.68 23.00
C ASP A 92 -8.84 -6.76 23.41
N GLY A 93 -8.40 -7.59 22.46
CA GLY A 93 -7.42 -8.65 22.70
C GLY A 93 -5.95 -8.23 22.49
N GLY A 94 -5.71 -7.06 21.92
CA GLY A 94 -4.39 -6.57 21.53
C GLY A 94 -4.41 -5.89 20.16
N VAL A 95 -3.27 -5.35 19.76
CA VAL A 95 -3.10 -4.68 18.47
C VAL A 95 -3.30 -5.67 17.33
N GLY A 96 -4.28 -5.39 16.47
CA GLY A 96 -4.58 -6.14 15.27
C GLY A 96 -4.65 -5.25 14.03
N LEU A 97 -4.89 -5.87 12.88
CA LEU A 97 -5.09 -5.16 11.62
C LEU A 97 -6.39 -4.35 11.68
N GLY A 98 -6.34 -3.08 11.27
CA GLY A 98 -7.44 -2.13 11.37
C GLY A 98 -7.50 -1.33 12.68
N CYS A 99 -6.72 -1.72 13.71
CA CYS A 99 -6.70 -1.01 14.98
C CYS A 99 -5.93 0.32 14.89
N ARG A 100 -6.42 1.32 15.63
CA ARG A 100 -5.69 2.57 15.90
C ARG A 100 -4.97 2.44 17.22
N VAL A 101 -3.67 2.70 17.20
CA VAL A 101 -2.78 2.55 18.35
C VAL A 101 -2.17 3.89 18.67
N ARG A 102 -2.38 4.36 19.89
CA ARG A 102 -1.69 5.55 20.40
C ARG A 102 -0.42 5.11 21.08
N LEU A 103 0.69 5.65 20.63
CA LEU A 103 2.03 5.35 21.10
C LEU A 103 2.64 6.57 21.77
N HIS A 104 3.34 6.35 22.86
CA HIS A 104 4.27 7.33 23.43
C HIS A 104 5.66 7.10 22.85
N ILE A 105 6.25 8.17 22.33
CA ILE A 105 7.61 8.23 21.77
C ILE A 105 8.35 9.30 22.57
N ASP A 106 9.67 9.22 22.64
CA ASP A 106 10.50 10.26 23.29
C ASP A 106 10.18 11.64 22.71
N GLY A 107 9.38 12.40 23.44
CA GLY A 107 8.95 13.76 23.06
C GLY A 107 7.47 13.95 22.72
N GLY A 108 6.62 12.92 22.70
CA GLY A 108 5.21 13.11 22.41
C GLY A 108 4.37 11.85 22.31
N GLU A 109 3.11 12.05 21.99
CA GLU A 109 2.17 10.97 21.66
C GLU A 109 1.80 11.04 20.20
N GLU A 110 1.76 9.91 19.54
CA GLU A 110 1.29 9.79 18.16
C GLU A 110 0.30 8.64 18.03
N GLU A 111 -0.70 8.81 17.15
CA GLU A 111 -1.68 7.79 16.84
C GLU A 111 -1.41 7.23 15.44
N PHE A 112 -1.30 5.91 15.35
CA PHE A 112 -1.09 5.19 14.09
C PHE A 112 -2.21 4.18 13.88
N GLN A 113 -2.58 3.98 12.62
CA GLN A 113 -3.48 2.91 12.23
C GLN A 113 -2.68 1.76 11.61
N ILE A 114 -2.91 0.54 12.09
CA ILE A 114 -2.28 -0.65 11.54
C ILE A 114 -3.12 -1.17 10.38
N VAL A 115 -2.53 -1.20 9.20
CA VAL A 115 -3.22 -1.53 7.94
C VAL A 115 -2.44 -2.59 7.17
N SER A 116 -3.01 -3.07 6.07
CA SER A 116 -2.29 -3.95 5.13
C SER A 116 -1.23 -3.17 4.33
N ALA A 117 -0.32 -3.89 3.67
CA ALA A 117 0.76 -3.25 2.93
C ALA A 117 0.25 -2.30 1.81
N PRO A 118 -0.78 -2.66 1.01
CA PRO A 118 -1.33 -1.76 -0.02
C PRO A 118 -2.03 -0.52 0.53
N GLU A 119 -2.52 -0.56 1.78
CA GLU A 119 -3.21 0.57 2.43
C GLU A 119 -2.25 1.51 3.17
N ALA A 120 -0.95 1.16 3.24
CA ALA A 120 0.02 1.93 4.02
C ALA A 120 0.22 3.32 3.42
N ASN A 121 0.05 4.34 4.25
CA ASN A 121 0.26 5.74 3.90
C ASN A 121 0.89 6.48 5.10
N PRO A 122 2.20 6.76 5.07
CA PRO A 122 2.88 7.45 6.17
C PRO A 122 2.31 8.84 6.45
N ASP A 123 1.85 9.57 5.43
CA ASP A 123 1.29 10.91 5.57
C ASP A 123 -0.01 10.91 6.38
N GLU A 124 -0.78 9.83 6.28
CA GLU A 124 -2.01 9.59 7.05
C GLU A 124 -1.76 8.78 8.32
N LYS A 125 -0.49 8.53 8.69
CA LYS A 125 -0.10 7.68 9.83
C LYS A 125 -0.69 6.26 9.76
N LYS A 126 -0.91 5.76 8.55
CA LYS A 126 -1.28 4.38 8.25
C LYS A 126 -0.01 3.53 8.09
N ILE A 127 0.23 2.60 9.00
CA ILE A 127 1.44 1.77 9.04
C ILE A 127 1.10 0.36 8.60
N SER A 128 1.89 -0.19 7.66
CA SER A 128 1.78 -1.59 7.28
C SER A 128 2.09 -2.52 8.45
N HIS A 129 1.27 -3.55 8.62
CA HIS A 129 1.51 -4.64 9.57
C HIS A 129 2.82 -5.41 9.27
N GLU A 130 3.33 -5.32 8.04
CA GLU A 130 4.60 -5.94 7.62
C GLU A 130 5.82 -5.06 7.91
N SER A 131 5.61 -3.76 8.20
CA SER A 131 6.70 -2.85 8.56
C SER A 131 7.35 -3.25 9.88
N PRO A 132 8.59 -2.82 10.15
CA PRO A 132 9.26 -3.12 11.42
C PRO A 132 8.44 -2.68 12.64
N LEU A 133 7.81 -1.51 12.58
CA LEU A 133 6.94 -0.99 13.65
C LEU A 133 5.65 -1.79 13.74
N GLY A 134 4.99 -2.07 12.61
CA GLY A 134 3.77 -2.86 12.56
C GLY A 134 3.95 -4.26 13.13
N LYS A 135 5.01 -4.96 12.71
CA LYS A 135 5.37 -6.30 13.24
C LYS A 135 5.63 -6.30 14.74
N ALA A 136 6.29 -5.26 15.25
CA ALA A 136 6.58 -5.15 16.68
C ALA A 136 5.33 -4.86 17.52
N LEU A 137 4.33 -4.19 16.96
CA LEU A 137 3.08 -3.81 17.63
C LEU A 137 2.02 -4.91 17.59
N ILE A 138 1.93 -5.70 16.52
CA ILE A 138 0.91 -6.76 16.38
C ILE A 138 0.91 -7.70 17.58
N GLY A 139 -0.28 -7.95 18.14
CA GLY A 139 -0.49 -8.81 19.32
C GLY A 139 -0.12 -8.17 20.65
N ARG A 140 0.44 -6.96 20.68
CA ARG A 140 0.77 -6.23 21.90
C ARG A 140 -0.47 -5.64 22.57
N LYS A 141 -0.37 -5.36 23.86
CA LYS A 141 -1.44 -4.82 24.68
C LYS A 141 -1.12 -3.41 25.18
N ILE A 142 -2.13 -2.73 25.70
CA ILE A 142 -1.95 -1.44 26.36
C ILE A 142 -0.96 -1.59 27.50
N GLY A 143 0.01 -0.67 27.56
CA GLY A 143 1.11 -0.66 28.54
C GLY A 143 2.38 -1.38 28.08
N ASP A 144 2.33 -2.17 27.00
CA ASP A 144 3.53 -2.84 26.48
C ASP A 144 4.50 -1.83 25.88
N LYS A 145 5.79 -2.15 26.02
CA LYS A 145 6.89 -1.41 25.38
C LYS A 145 7.45 -2.22 24.23
N VAL A 146 7.66 -1.58 23.09
CA VAL A 146 8.30 -2.16 21.91
C VAL A 146 9.52 -1.35 21.54
N SER A 147 10.65 -2.02 21.30
CA SER A 147 11.88 -1.40 20.84
C SER A 147 12.10 -1.72 19.38
N ILE A 148 12.45 -0.70 18.59
CA ILE A 148 12.73 -0.81 17.17
C ILE A 148 14.11 -0.23 16.90
N LYS A 149 14.93 -0.99 16.19
CA LYS A 149 16.23 -0.51 15.72
C LYS A 149 16.03 0.42 14.54
N ALA A 150 16.33 1.69 14.75
CA ALA A 150 16.38 2.69 13.69
C ALA A 150 17.84 3.11 13.42
N PRO A 151 18.16 3.68 12.25
CA PRO A 151 19.50 4.18 11.94
C PRO A 151 20.03 5.21 12.94
N ILE A 152 19.11 5.91 13.63
CA ILE A 152 19.41 6.93 14.66
C ILE A 152 19.53 6.35 16.06
N GLY A 153 19.32 5.05 16.26
CA GLY A 153 19.35 4.37 17.56
C GLY A 153 18.10 3.53 17.82
N ASP A 154 18.05 2.90 18.99
CA ASP A 154 16.88 2.13 19.43
C ASP A 154 15.76 3.10 19.89
N LEU A 155 14.62 3.05 19.19
CA LEU A 155 13.43 3.81 19.55
C LEU A 155 12.51 2.94 20.40
N ILE A 156 12.10 3.44 21.55
CA ILE A 156 11.20 2.76 22.48
C ILE A 156 9.81 3.39 22.37
N TYR A 157 8.84 2.57 22.00
CA TYR A 157 7.44 2.95 21.92
C TYR A 157 6.66 2.31 23.06
N THR A 158 5.83 3.07 23.75
CA THR A 158 4.90 2.55 24.78
C THR A 158 3.48 2.67 24.28
N ILE A 159 2.70 1.59 24.31
CA ILE A 159 1.31 1.57 23.87
C ILE A 159 0.42 2.20 24.96
N LEU A 160 -0.21 3.32 24.64
CA LEU A 160 -1.07 4.05 25.57
C LEU A 160 -2.55 3.65 25.42
N ALA A 161 -3.00 3.45 24.20
CA ALA A 161 -4.38 3.09 23.91
C ALA A 161 -4.48 2.28 22.60
N ILE A 162 -5.49 1.42 22.52
CA ILE A 162 -5.86 0.65 21.33
C ILE A 162 -7.36 0.87 21.09
N LYS A 163 -7.74 1.23 19.87
CA LYS A 163 -9.13 1.49 19.47
C LYS A 163 -9.49 0.72 18.21
#